data_2d94838941dd5de5c5c0be236c14a708
#
_entry.id   2d94838941dd5de5c5c0be236c14a708
#
_cell.length_a   1.000
_cell.length_b   1.000
_cell.length_c   1.000
_cell.angle_alpha   90.00
_cell.angle_beta   90.00
_cell.angle_gamma   90.00
#
_symmetry.space_group_name_H-M   'P 1'
#
loop_
_entity.id
_entity.type
_entity.pdbx_description
1 polymer ?
#
loop_
_entity_poly.entity_id
_entity_poly.type
_entity_poly.pdbx_seq_one_letter_code
_entity_poly.pdbx_strand_id
1 'polypeptide(L)'
;MKPVANSQSSINNAVQHAGSSSSVLDLSGEWIGYYRGHYDQVVRITQSGDEVVAVKVTGDDHVPAGEVTFRASLKTLSGEGQVAEKEFRNPCFVPGKLAIMSRERISFSWENCGTVEFRKDD
;
A
#
# COMPACT_ATOMS: atom_id res chain seq x y z
N MET A 1 -20.14 15.24 1.37
CA MET A 1 -19.81 15.17 0.72
C MET A 1 -19.36 14.94 -0.13
N LYS A 2 -19.38 14.66 1.09
CA LYS A 2 -19.18 14.54 0.66
C LYS A 2 -18.91 14.33 0.34
N PRO A 3 -19.31 14.15 1.19
CA PRO A 3 -19.10 13.88 1.03
C PRO A 3 -18.86 13.87 0.63
N VAL A 4 -19.05 13.99 1.61
CA VAL A 4 -18.74 13.97 1.37
C VAL A 4 -18.53 13.84 0.87
N ALA A 5 -18.84 13.79 1.64
CA ALA A 5 -18.53 13.81 1.31
C ALA A 5 -18.39 13.73 0.92
N ASN A 6 -18.23 13.70 1.67
CA ASN A 6 -18.05 13.60 1.27
C ASN A 6 -17.92 13.59 0.79
N SER A 7 -18.10 13.62 1.59
CA SER A 7 -17.87 13.68 1.22
C SER A 7 -17.72 13.76 0.66
N GLN A 8 -17.44 13.72 1.34
CA GLN A 8 -17.24 13.81 0.89
C GLN A 8 -17.02 13.88 0.34
N SER A 9 -17.44 14.09 0.90
CA SER A 9 -17.10 14.17 0.48
C SER A 9 -16.99 14.28 0.02
N SER A 10 -17.21 14.46 0.50
CA SER A 10 -16.75 14.59 0.19
C SER A 10 -16.53 14.81 -0.27
N ILE A 11 -16.60 15.00 0.11
CA ILE A 11 -16.02 15.28 -0.23
C ILE A 11 -15.77 15.47 -0.89
N ASN A 12 -15.75 15.67 -0.46
CA ASN A 12 -15.11 15.86 -0.96
C ASN A 12 -15.00 16.04 -1.50
N ASN A 13 -15.03 16.51 -1.35
CA ASN A 13 -14.40 16.78 -1.73
C ASN A 13 -14.06 17.14 -2.16
N ALA A 14 -14.08 17.53 -1.80
CA ALA A 14 -13.29 17.99 -1.96
C ALA A 14 -12.86 18.48 -2.41
N VAL A 15 -12.69 18.99 -2.51
CA VAL A 15 -11.92 19.45 -2.74
C VAL A 15 -11.55 19.82 -3.18
N GLN A 16 -11.39 20.30 -3.18
CA GLN A 16 -10.74 20.65 -3.39
C GLN A 16 -10.23 21.07 -3.69
N HIS A 17 -9.99 21.64 -3.79
CA HIS A 17 -9.26 22.13 -3.93
C HIS A 17 -8.43 22.46 -4.19
N ALA A 18 -8.32 22.91 -4.42
CA ALA A 18 -7.64 23.34 -4.54
C ALA A 18 -6.82 23.22 -4.52
N GLY A 19 -6.32 23.23 -4.59
CA GLY A 19 -5.59 23.08 -4.52
C GLY A 19 -5.11 22.44 -4.14
N SER A 20 -5.05 22.36 -3.90
CA SER A 20 -4.79 21.79 -3.47
C SER A 20 -4.93 21.20 -2.78
N SER A 21 -5.09 21.13 -2.50
CA SER A 21 -5.20 20.63 -1.75
C SER A 21 -5.28 19.89 -1.30
N SER A 22 -5.03 20.15 -1.14
CA SER A 22 -5.24 19.36 -0.65
C SER A 22 -5.46 18.41 0.37
N SER A 23 -6.00 17.72 0.56
CA SER A 23 -6.40 16.66 1.45
C SER A 23 -6.06 15.28 0.90
N VAL A 24 -5.10 15.25 0.05
CA VAL A 24 -4.62 13.99 -0.52
C VAL A 24 -3.89 13.23 0.56
N LEU A 25 -4.30 11.99 0.76
CA LEU A 25 -3.62 11.12 1.70
C LEU A 25 -2.23 10.79 1.19
N ASP A 26 -1.23 11.04 2.01
CA ASP A 26 0.16 10.78 1.65
C ASP A 26 0.64 9.58 2.45
N LEU A 27 0.86 8.47 1.74
CA LEU A 27 1.33 7.24 2.37
C LEU A 27 2.84 7.08 2.26
N SER A 28 3.55 8.07 1.74
CA SER A 28 5.01 7.99 1.59
C SER A 28 5.69 7.77 2.93
N GLY A 29 6.73 6.96 2.93
CA GLY A 29 7.52 6.72 4.12
C GLY A 29 7.68 5.25 4.40
N GLU A 30 8.16 4.94 5.61
CA GLU A 30 8.42 3.55 5.97
C GLU A 30 7.28 2.99 6.80
N TRP A 31 6.98 1.72 6.56
CA TRP A 31 5.87 1.01 7.17
C TRP A 31 6.36 -0.35 7.61
N ILE A 32 5.79 -0.84 8.71
CA ILE A 32 6.11 -2.17 9.23
C ILE A 32 4.94 -3.08 8.96
N GLY A 33 5.21 -4.21 8.30
CA GLY A 33 4.19 -5.20 7.97
C GLY A 33 4.41 -6.50 8.71
N TYR A 34 3.31 -7.12 9.10
CA TYR A 34 3.29 -8.42 9.76
C TYR A 34 3.02 -9.49 8.72
N TYR A 35 4.08 -10.10 8.23
CA TYR A 35 3.97 -11.19 7.27
C TYR A 35 3.88 -12.51 8.02
N ARG A 36 2.83 -13.25 7.78
CA ARG A 36 2.60 -14.50 8.48
C ARG A 36 3.76 -15.46 8.26
N GLY A 37 4.29 -16.02 9.35
CA GLY A 37 5.40 -16.95 9.29
C GLY A 37 6.75 -16.31 9.09
N HIS A 38 6.81 -14.98 9.09
CA HIS A 38 8.05 -14.22 8.93
C HIS A 38 8.15 -13.20 10.05
N TYR A 39 9.35 -12.64 10.19
CA TYR A 39 9.53 -11.52 11.10
C TYR A 39 8.86 -10.30 10.53
N ASP A 40 8.70 -9.26 11.36
CA ASP A 40 8.23 -7.97 10.88
C ASP A 40 9.09 -7.51 9.73
N GLN A 41 8.45 -7.01 8.69
CA GLN A 41 9.13 -6.54 7.51
C GLN A 41 8.91 -5.05 7.35
N VAL A 42 9.97 -4.34 6.99
CA VAL A 42 9.88 -2.91 6.72
C VAL A 42 9.78 -2.73 5.22
N VAL A 43 8.82 -1.92 4.81
CA VAL A 43 8.68 -1.54 3.41
C VAL A 43 8.71 -0.02 3.32
N ARG A 44 9.16 0.50 2.19
CA ARG A 44 9.11 1.94 1.91
C ARG A 44 8.10 2.18 0.82
N ILE A 45 7.15 3.07 1.13
CA ILE A 45 6.15 3.45 0.15
C ILE A 45 6.55 4.78 -0.46
N THR A 46 6.56 4.83 -1.79
CA THR A 46 6.68 6.07 -2.55
C THR A 46 5.35 6.31 -3.23
N GLN A 47 4.96 7.56 -3.31
CA GLN A 47 3.67 7.93 -3.88
C GLN A 47 3.88 8.96 -4.96
N SER A 48 3.25 8.73 -6.11
CA SER A 48 3.26 9.67 -7.23
C SER A 48 1.80 9.85 -7.65
N GLY A 49 1.25 11.02 -7.32
CA GLY A 49 -0.17 11.25 -7.56
C GLY A 49 -1.02 10.24 -6.78
N ASP A 50 -1.81 9.47 -7.51
CA ASP A 50 -2.68 8.47 -6.91
C ASP A 50 -2.04 7.09 -6.83
N GLU A 51 -0.80 6.96 -7.25
CA GLU A 51 -0.18 5.63 -7.31
C GLU A 51 0.84 5.46 -6.19
N VAL A 52 0.77 4.32 -5.51
CA VAL A 52 1.74 3.98 -4.47
C VAL A 52 2.49 2.72 -4.86
N VAL A 53 3.77 2.69 -4.51
CA VAL A 53 4.64 1.54 -4.75
C VAL A 53 5.36 1.25 -3.44
N ALA A 54 5.24 0.02 -2.96
CA ALA A 54 5.89 -0.41 -1.74
C ALA A 54 7.05 -1.32 -2.09
N VAL A 55 8.24 -0.95 -1.61
CA VAL A 55 9.49 -1.67 -1.88
C VAL A 55 9.99 -2.24 -0.55
N LYS A 56 10.44 -3.48 -0.58
CA LYS A 56 10.99 -4.12 0.62
C LYS A 56 12.28 -3.42 1.05
N VAL A 57 12.32 -2.96 2.28
CA VAL A 57 13.55 -2.46 2.91
C VAL A 57 14.28 -3.65 3.54
N THR A 58 13.54 -4.48 4.28
CA THR A 58 14.07 -5.76 4.74
C THR A 58 13.54 -6.82 3.79
N GLY A 59 14.34 -7.84 3.54
CA GLY A 59 13.92 -8.92 2.67
C GLY A 59 13.54 -10.15 3.47
N ASP A 60 12.90 -11.10 2.81
CA ASP A 60 12.66 -12.41 3.39
C ASP A 60 13.11 -13.48 2.40
N ASP A 61 12.83 -14.75 2.73
CA ASP A 61 13.30 -15.85 1.90
C ASP A 61 12.65 -15.89 0.53
N HIS A 62 11.56 -15.15 0.33
CA HIS A 62 10.79 -15.18 -0.91
C HIS A 62 11.05 -13.94 -1.75
N VAL A 63 10.93 -12.75 -1.14
CA VAL A 63 11.10 -11.50 -1.85
C VAL A 63 12.20 -10.70 -1.15
N PRO A 64 13.34 -10.49 -1.83
CA PRO A 64 14.48 -9.83 -1.19
C PRO A 64 14.30 -8.33 -1.06
N ALA A 65 15.17 -7.72 -0.25
CA ALA A 65 15.23 -6.27 -0.12
C ALA A 65 15.45 -5.64 -1.48
N GLY A 66 14.83 -4.48 -1.69
CA GLY A 66 14.94 -3.75 -2.95
C GLY A 66 13.87 -4.10 -3.97
N GLU A 67 13.13 -5.17 -3.75
CA GLU A 67 12.08 -5.57 -4.69
C GLU A 67 10.74 -4.98 -4.31
N VAL A 68 9.90 -4.72 -5.32
CA VAL A 68 8.55 -4.24 -5.09
C VAL A 68 7.73 -5.35 -4.45
N THR A 69 7.06 -5.03 -3.35
CA THR A 69 6.16 -6.00 -2.73
C THR A 69 4.73 -5.80 -3.22
N PHE A 70 4.31 -4.54 -3.40
CA PHE A 70 3.01 -4.27 -4.04
C PHE A 70 3.00 -2.87 -4.62
N ARG A 71 2.04 -2.66 -5.51
CA ARG A 71 1.70 -1.34 -6.03
C ARG A 71 0.20 -1.24 -6.17
N ALA A 72 -0.34 -0.04 -6.02
CA ALA A 72 -1.79 0.12 -6.07
C ALA A 72 -2.14 1.56 -6.41
N SER A 73 -3.38 1.73 -6.88
CA SER A 73 -3.96 3.05 -7.12
C SER A 73 -4.79 3.46 -5.91
N LEU A 74 -4.59 4.68 -5.44
CA LEU A 74 -5.42 5.23 -4.36
C LEU A 74 -6.83 5.54 -4.84
N LYS A 75 -7.01 5.67 -6.17
CA LYS A 75 -8.32 5.93 -6.74
C LYS A 75 -9.20 4.70 -6.69
N THR A 76 -8.68 3.56 -7.12
CA THR A 76 -9.47 2.34 -7.25
C THR A 76 -9.23 1.38 -6.09
N LEU A 77 -8.13 1.58 -5.35
CA LEU A 77 -7.66 0.69 -4.29
C LEU A 77 -7.31 -0.69 -4.82
N SER A 78 -7.11 -0.79 -6.14
CA SER A 78 -6.70 -2.03 -6.79
C SER A 78 -5.26 -1.92 -7.23
N GLY A 79 -4.59 -3.05 -7.28
CA GLY A 79 -3.21 -3.09 -7.71
C GLY A 79 -2.74 -4.51 -7.89
N GLU A 80 -1.46 -4.70 -7.67
CA GLU A 80 -0.85 -6.02 -7.80
C GLU A 80 0.26 -6.17 -6.77
N GLY A 81 0.45 -7.38 -6.30
CA GLY A 81 1.48 -7.69 -5.34
C GLY A 81 2.39 -8.78 -5.83
N GLN A 82 3.65 -8.71 -5.47
CA GLN A 82 4.62 -9.69 -5.90
C GLN A 82 4.62 -10.90 -4.98
N VAL A 83 4.65 -12.08 -5.57
CA VAL A 83 4.81 -13.35 -4.88
C VAL A 83 5.96 -14.10 -5.53
N ALA A 84 6.63 -14.95 -4.76
CA ALA A 84 7.74 -15.73 -5.27
C ALA A 84 7.91 -16.97 -4.41
N GLU A 85 8.51 -17.99 -4.99
CA GLU A 85 8.94 -19.15 -4.25
C GLU A 85 10.23 -18.83 -3.50
N LYS A 86 10.63 -19.72 -2.61
CA LYS A 86 11.86 -19.54 -1.85
C LYS A 86 13.01 -19.19 -2.75
N GLU A 87 13.92 -18.36 -2.25
CA GLU A 87 15.10 -17.91 -2.97
C GLU A 87 14.73 -17.07 -4.20
N PHE A 88 13.59 -16.40 -4.11
CA PHE A 88 13.09 -15.50 -5.15
C PHE A 88 12.97 -16.21 -6.51
N ARG A 89 12.49 -17.44 -6.47
CA ARG A 89 12.28 -18.18 -7.71
C ARG A 89 10.87 -17.96 -8.22
N ASN A 90 10.78 -17.89 -9.55
CA ASN A 90 9.50 -17.74 -10.26
C ASN A 90 8.68 -16.56 -9.73
N PRO A 91 9.28 -15.38 -9.60
CA PRO A 91 8.50 -14.24 -9.11
C PRO A 91 7.45 -13.84 -10.11
N CYS A 92 6.28 -13.43 -9.61
CA CYS A 92 5.23 -12.91 -10.46
C CYS A 92 4.36 -11.97 -9.64
N PHE A 93 3.56 -11.17 -10.35
CA PHE A 93 2.61 -10.27 -9.71
C PHE A 93 1.21 -10.85 -9.84
N VAL A 94 0.46 -10.80 -8.75
CA VAL A 94 -0.93 -11.23 -8.74
C VAL A 94 -1.81 -10.04 -8.39
N PRO A 95 -3.08 -10.05 -8.79
CA PRO A 95 -3.98 -8.95 -8.44
C PRO A 95 -4.08 -8.78 -6.93
N GLY A 96 -4.30 -7.55 -6.49
CA GLY A 96 -4.44 -7.28 -5.08
C GLY A 96 -5.28 -6.07 -4.79
N LYS A 97 -5.57 -5.86 -3.52
CA LYS A 97 -6.39 -4.77 -3.05
C LYS A 97 -5.75 -4.09 -1.87
N LEU A 98 -5.78 -2.76 -1.90
CA LEU A 98 -5.31 -1.93 -0.81
C LEU A 98 -6.50 -1.50 0.02
N ALA A 99 -6.37 -1.57 1.34
CA ALA A 99 -7.37 -1.05 2.26
C ALA A 99 -6.69 -0.03 3.16
N ILE A 100 -7.32 1.14 3.30
CA ILE A 100 -6.77 2.21 4.12
C ILE A 100 -7.66 2.38 5.34
N MET A 101 -7.14 2.03 6.52
CA MET A 101 -7.88 2.17 7.75
C MET A 101 -7.67 3.53 8.38
N SER A 102 -6.46 4.07 8.28
CA SER A 102 -6.14 5.38 8.81
C SER A 102 -4.86 5.87 8.13
N ARG A 103 -4.38 7.03 8.55
CA ARG A 103 -3.11 7.55 8.02
C ARG A 103 -1.93 6.70 8.43
N GLU A 104 -2.11 5.85 9.45
CA GLU A 104 -1.01 5.06 10.01
C GLU A 104 -1.23 3.57 9.89
N ARG A 105 -2.33 3.15 9.29
CA ARG A 105 -2.64 1.73 9.15
C ARG A 105 -3.29 1.44 7.82
N ILE A 106 -2.67 0.54 7.07
CA ILE A 106 -3.20 0.07 5.79
C ILE A 106 -3.05 -1.44 5.76
N SER A 107 -3.70 -2.07 4.80
CA SER A 107 -3.47 -3.48 4.53
C SER A 107 -3.45 -3.70 3.03
N PHE A 108 -2.76 -4.73 2.60
CA PHE A 108 -2.77 -5.14 1.22
C PHE A 108 -3.08 -6.64 1.16
N SER A 109 -3.98 -7.02 0.26
CA SER A 109 -4.39 -8.40 0.08
C SER A 109 -3.90 -8.88 -1.27
N TRP A 110 -3.12 -9.96 -1.28
CA TRP A 110 -2.69 -10.64 -2.49
C TRP A 110 -3.74 -11.68 -2.83
N GLU A 111 -4.22 -11.69 -4.05
CA GLU A 111 -5.27 -12.64 -4.45
C GLU A 111 -4.80 -14.07 -4.17
N ASN A 112 -5.61 -14.81 -3.38
CA ASN A 112 -5.35 -16.20 -3.00
C ASN A 112 -4.07 -16.41 -2.20
N CYS A 113 -3.46 -15.33 -1.70
CA CYS A 113 -2.19 -15.45 -0.98
C CYS A 113 -2.20 -14.75 0.39
N GLY A 114 -3.34 -14.17 0.77
CA GLY A 114 -3.48 -13.61 2.12
C GLY A 114 -3.36 -12.10 2.17
N THR A 115 -3.46 -11.58 3.37
CA THR A 115 -3.50 -10.15 3.64
C THR A 115 -2.42 -9.81 4.68
N VAL A 116 -1.74 -8.69 4.45
CA VAL A 116 -0.74 -8.17 5.40
C VAL A 116 -1.18 -6.78 5.83
N GLU A 117 -1.15 -6.55 7.13
CA GLU A 117 -1.43 -5.23 7.68
C GLU A 117 -0.11 -4.50 7.91
N PHE A 118 -0.09 -3.22 7.53
CA PHE A 118 1.10 -2.38 7.68
C PHE A 118 0.77 -1.22 8.60
N ARG A 119 1.71 -0.89 9.49
CA ARG A 119 1.63 0.27 10.36
C ARG A 119 2.76 1.24 10.03
N LYS A 120 2.44 2.52 10.06
CA LYS A 120 3.42 3.56 9.78
C LYS A 120 4.55 3.49 10.83
N ASP A 121 5.77 3.53 10.36
CA ASP A 121 6.94 3.51 11.22
C ASP A 121 7.49 4.93 11.31
N ASP A 122 7.18 5.60 12.41
CA ASP A 122 7.68 6.96 12.66
C ASP A 122 8.69 6.98 13.78
#